data_71de2a550f90bd7699595c600638b250
#
_entry.id   71de2a550f90bd7699595c600638b250
#
_cell.length_a   1.000
_cell.length_b   1.000
_cell.length_c   1.000
_cell.angle_alpha   90.00
_cell.angle_beta   90.00
_cell.angle_gamma   90.00
#
_symmetry.space_group_name_H-M   'P 1'
#
loop_
_entity.id
_entity.type
_entity.pdbx_description
1 polymer ?
#
loop_
_entity_poly.entity_id
_entity_poly.type
_entity_poly.pdbx_seq_one_letter_code
_entity_poly.pdbx_strand_id
1 'polypeptide(L)'
;MINKKLAIGSLLTASLVALGIGQSKLQEPTIAASNDVMAPAFLVDPLWPKPLPNHWITGNTIGVDVDDRDHIFTVHRNTENMFGGRTEIGLALGVAECCTPAPPILEYDIEGNLINAWGGPVEGAPYQWPESNHGIEVAANGDVWIGGNGGPDSHVLVFTRDGEYIRTVGVPGEEFDSNSTTAFGRVAEIAIDEDAGEAYFADGYVNKRVAVVDLATGAFKRYWGAYGSTDIDDDADDTYTPGQPGPDVFRGPVHCAEPSNDGLIYVCDRRSVYDGWHVQACHSKHIA
;
A
#
# COMPACT_ATOMS: atom_id res chain seq x y z
N MET A 1 43.79 33.47 39.59
CA MET A 1 42.60 32.67 39.90
C MET A 1 41.61 32.86 38.74
N ILE A 2 41.44 31.89 37.86
CA ILE A 2 40.48 31.95 36.78
C ILE A 2 39.07 31.91 37.38
N ASN A 3 38.24 32.86 37.00
CA ASN A 3 36.92 33.03 37.57
C ASN A 3 36.03 31.82 37.11
N LYS A 4 35.61 30.97 38.07
CA LYS A 4 34.87 29.73 37.82
C LYS A 4 33.63 29.93 36.92
N LYS A 5 32.99 31.10 36.99
CA LYS A 5 31.83 31.45 36.13
C LYS A 5 32.27 31.65 34.68
N LEU A 6 33.46 32.19 34.40
CA LEU A 6 33.97 32.33 33.03
C LEU A 6 34.33 30.97 32.42
N ALA A 7 34.93 30.08 33.22
CA ALA A 7 35.29 28.74 32.77
C ALA A 7 34.05 27.88 32.44
N ILE A 8 32.97 27.98 33.23
CA ILE A 8 31.71 27.27 33.00
C ILE A 8 31.01 27.83 31.73
N GLY A 9 31.00 29.16 31.57
CA GLY A 9 30.42 29.77 30.37
C GLY A 9 31.13 29.34 29.08
N SER A 10 32.46 29.31 29.08
CA SER A 10 33.27 28.86 27.93
C SER A 10 33.07 27.37 27.63
N LEU A 11 32.89 26.53 28.64
CA LEU A 11 32.63 25.09 28.46
C LEU A 11 31.26 24.85 27.83
N LEU A 12 30.24 25.57 28.30
CA LEU A 12 28.88 25.49 27.75
C LEU A 12 28.82 25.97 26.30
N THR A 13 29.50 27.04 25.97
CA THR A 13 29.56 27.57 24.57
C THR A 13 30.29 26.58 23.67
N ALA A 14 31.41 26.02 24.11
CA ALA A 14 32.13 25.00 23.33
C ALA A 14 31.29 23.72 23.10
N SER A 15 30.53 23.31 24.12
CA SER A 15 29.62 22.14 23.97
C SER A 15 28.47 22.41 23.02
N LEU A 16 27.89 23.62 23.01
CA LEU A 16 26.82 23.99 22.06
C LEU A 16 27.34 24.09 20.63
N VAL A 17 28.52 24.61 20.43
CA VAL A 17 29.18 24.66 19.12
C VAL A 17 29.52 23.25 18.64
N ALA A 18 30.03 22.38 19.47
CA ALA A 18 30.32 21.00 19.11
C ALA A 18 29.06 20.20 18.78
N LEU A 19 27.96 20.41 19.49
CA LEU A 19 26.65 19.81 19.19
C LEU A 19 26.10 20.33 17.84
N GLY A 20 26.20 21.64 17.59
CA GLY A 20 25.76 22.23 16.30
C GLY A 20 26.56 21.71 15.11
N ILE A 21 27.90 21.58 15.25
CA ILE A 21 28.75 21.00 14.20
C ILE A 21 28.47 19.50 14.04
N GLY A 22 28.24 18.77 15.14
CA GLY A 22 27.87 17.36 15.10
C GLY A 22 26.54 17.15 14.35
N GLN A 23 25.56 17.99 14.63
CA GLN A 23 24.26 17.92 13.99
C GLN A 23 24.31 18.28 12.49
N SER A 24 25.11 19.29 12.10
CA SER A 24 25.31 19.63 10.69
C SER A 24 26.04 18.51 9.93
N LYS A 25 26.97 17.80 10.57
CA LYS A 25 27.65 16.65 9.97
C LYS A 25 26.75 15.42 9.82
N LEU A 26 25.78 15.25 10.71
CA LEU A 26 24.75 14.19 10.59
C LEU A 26 23.68 14.51 9.53
N GLN A 27 23.54 15.78 9.15
CA GLN A 27 22.64 16.22 8.09
C GLN A 27 23.33 16.31 6.72
N GLU A 28 24.65 16.18 6.65
CA GLU A 28 25.32 16.00 5.36
C GLU A 28 24.93 14.63 4.81
N PRO A 29 24.30 14.55 3.61
CA PRO A 29 24.02 13.24 3.01
C PRO A 29 25.35 12.52 2.85
N THR A 30 25.47 11.34 3.44
CA THR A 30 26.61 10.45 3.25
C THR A 30 26.60 9.99 1.78
N ILE A 31 27.22 10.74 0.91
CA ILE A 31 27.51 10.30 -0.47
C ILE A 31 28.58 9.24 -0.36
N ALA A 32 28.18 7.99 -0.36
CA ALA A 32 29.12 6.90 -0.56
C ALA A 32 29.69 7.05 -1.98
N ALA A 33 30.96 7.32 -2.06
CA ALA A 33 31.70 7.35 -3.33
C ALA A 33 31.76 5.92 -3.90
N SER A 34 30.79 5.56 -4.73
CA SER A 34 30.87 4.43 -5.63
C SER A 34 30.13 4.76 -6.92
N ASN A 35 30.86 4.77 -8.01
CA ASN A 35 30.41 4.83 -9.40
C ASN A 35 28.97 5.35 -9.62
N ASP A 36 28.79 6.62 -9.36
CA ASP A 36 27.88 7.61 -9.92
C ASP A 36 26.48 7.23 -10.42
N VAL A 37 25.77 6.38 -9.71
CA VAL A 37 24.30 6.42 -9.79
C VAL A 37 23.80 7.28 -8.64
N MET A 38 23.58 8.57 -8.94
CA MET A 38 22.97 9.49 -7.97
C MET A 38 21.52 9.08 -7.73
N ALA A 39 21.18 8.70 -6.53
CA ALA A 39 19.78 8.55 -6.15
C ALA A 39 19.09 9.92 -6.17
N PRO A 40 17.85 10.02 -6.67
CA PRO A 40 17.13 11.28 -6.64
C PRO A 40 16.91 11.74 -5.19
N ALA A 41 17.08 13.04 -4.96
CA ALA A 41 16.78 13.65 -3.67
C ALA A 41 15.34 14.14 -3.67
N PHE A 42 14.54 13.67 -2.71
CA PHE A 42 13.14 14.07 -2.57
C PHE A 42 12.98 15.05 -1.41
N LEU A 43 12.10 16.02 -1.59
CA LEU A 43 11.63 16.93 -0.55
C LEU A 43 10.12 16.76 -0.41
N VAL A 44 9.66 16.68 0.83
CA VAL A 44 8.22 16.67 1.10
C VAL A 44 7.66 18.07 0.83
N ASP A 45 6.62 18.17 0.01
CA ASP A 45 5.82 19.38 -0.13
C ASP A 45 4.72 19.38 0.93
N PRO A 46 4.79 20.21 1.97
CA PRO A 46 3.79 20.23 3.03
C PRO A 46 2.48 20.90 2.61
N LEU A 47 2.41 21.49 1.41
CA LEU A 47 1.24 22.18 0.88
C LEU A 47 0.51 21.36 -0.20
N TRP A 48 0.97 20.15 -0.46
CA TRP A 48 0.32 19.18 -1.34
C TRP A 48 -0.37 18.08 -0.52
N PRO A 49 -1.61 17.68 -0.84
CA PRO A 49 -2.56 18.31 -1.76
C PRO A 49 -3.15 19.60 -1.20
N LYS A 50 -3.84 20.37 -2.06
CA LYS A 50 -4.57 21.56 -1.63
C LYS A 50 -5.78 21.19 -0.74
N PRO A 51 -6.27 22.13 0.10
CA PRO A 51 -7.42 21.87 0.93
C PRO A 51 -8.62 21.36 0.14
N LEU A 52 -9.25 20.31 0.66
CA LEU A 52 -10.42 19.71 0.04
C LEU A 52 -11.66 20.64 0.14
N PRO A 53 -12.57 20.60 -0.85
CA PRO A 53 -13.84 21.33 -0.79
C PRO A 53 -14.80 20.73 0.24
N ASN A 54 -15.96 21.36 0.43
CA ASN A 54 -17.09 20.84 1.21
C ASN A 54 -16.77 20.46 2.67
N HIS A 55 -15.73 21.04 3.26
CA HIS A 55 -15.21 20.63 4.57
C HIS A 55 -14.85 19.16 4.64
N TRP A 56 -14.43 18.58 3.52
CA TRP A 56 -13.97 17.19 3.49
C TRP A 56 -12.64 17.02 4.20
N ILE A 57 -12.53 15.89 4.88
CA ILE A 57 -11.26 15.39 5.42
C ILE A 57 -11.04 13.94 4.97
N THR A 58 -9.79 13.55 4.86
CA THR A 58 -9.39 12.17 4.62
C THR A 58 -9.13 11.46 5.94
N GLY A 59 -9.46 10.17 5.99
CA GLY A 59 -8.88 9.26 6.97
C GLY A 59 -7.46 8.85 6.57
N ASN A 60 -6.99 7.72 7.07
CA ASN A 60 -5.69 7.20 6.64
C ASN A 60 -5.70 6.90 5.14
N THR A 61 -4.88 7.59 4.40
CA THR A 61 -4.58 7.27 3.01
C THR A 61 -3.68 6.02 3.01
N ILE A 62 -4.17 4.93 2.40
CA ILE A 62 -3.53 3.61 2.49
C ILE A 62 -3.08 3.08 1.13
N GLY A 63 -3.47 3.73 0.06
CA GLY A 63 -3.03 3.44 -1.30
C GLY A 63 -2.90 4.71 -2.10
N VAL A 64 -1.93 4.71 -3.01
CA VAL A 64 -1.67 5.78 -3.96
C VAL A 64 -1.20 5.17 -5.26
N ASP A 65 -1.66 5.72 -6.37
CA ASP A 65 -1.16 5.41 -7.69
C ASP A 65 -1.12 6.66 -8.57
N VAL A 66 -0.35 6.62 -9.66
CA VAL A 66 -0.17 7.74 -10.59
C VAL A 66 -0.39 7.24 -12.01
N ASP A 67 -1.35 7.84 -12.70
CA ASP A 67 -1.66 7.47 -14.08
C ASP A 67 -0.69 8.09 -15.12
N ASP A 68 -0.87 7.75 -16.38
CA ASP A 68 -0.07 8.22 -17.52
C ASP A 68 -0.22 9.73 -17.81
N ARG A 69 -1.11 10.43 -17.12
CA ARG A 69 -1.32 11.89 -17.20
C ARG A 69 -0.72 12.63 -16.02
N ASP A 70 0.06 11.95 -15.18
CA ASP A 70 0.58 12.46 -13.91
C ASP A 70 -0.54 12.86 -12.91
N HIS A 71 -1.74 12.26 -13.02
CA HIS A 71 -2.77 12.41 -12.02
C HIS A 71 -2.57 11.41 -10.90
N ILE A 72 -2.68 11.88 -9.67
CA ILE A 72 -2.45 11.12 -8.46
C ILE A 72 -3.80 10.61 -7.92
N PHE A 73 -3.96 9.31 -7.89
CA PHE A 73 -5.10 8.65 -7.27
C PHE A 73 -4.75 8.23 -5.85
N THR A 74 -5.66 8.47 -4.94
CA THR A 74 -5.52 7.99 -3.56
C THR A 74 -6.76 7.26 -3.12
N VAL A 75 -6.57 6.21 -2.33
CA VAL A 75 -7.65 5.58 -1.58
C VAL A 75 -7.42 5.77 -0.09
N HIS A 76 -8.44 6.22 0.61
CA HIS A 76 -8.39 6.41 2.05
C HIS A 76 -9.54 5.71 2.78
N ARG A 77 -9.37 5.53 4.07
CA ARG A 77 -10.37 4.93 4.94
C ARG A 77 -11.31 5.99 5.46
N ASN A 78 -12.52 6.00 4.94
CA ASN A 78 -13.54 6.99 5.27
C ASN A 78 -14.70 6.43 6.09
N THR A 79 -14.65 5.15 6.46
CA THR A 79 -15.75 4.47 7.13
C THR A 79 -15.58 4.39 8.63
N GLU A 80 -16.70 4.20 9.32
CA GLU A 80 -16.80 4.20 10.78
C GLU A 80 -16.36 2.89 11.44
N ASN A 81 -16.24 1.79 10.67
CA ASN A 81 -16.17 0.42 11.22
C ASN A 81 -14.80 -0.22 11.18
N MET A 82 -13.75 0.56 11.11
CA MET A 82 -12.41 0.00 11.00
C MET A 82 -11.85 -0.51 12.35
N PHE A 83 -11.30 -1.73 12.33
CA PHE A 83 -10.55 -2.31 13.45
C PHE A 83 -11.23 -2.21 14.82
N GLY A 84 -12.42 -2.78 14.95
CA GLY A 84 -13.10 -2.88 16.24
C GLY A 84 -13.81 -1.60 16.66
N GLY A 85 -14.38 -0.85 15.75
CA GLY A 85 -15.21 0.32 16.02
C GLY A 85 -14.44 1.62 16.24
N ARG A 86 -13.20 1.70 15.79
CA ARG A 86 -12.44 2.95 15.73
C ARG A 86 -12.75 3.66 14.42
N THR A 87 -13.30 4.86 14.51
CA THR A 87 -13.44 5.74 13.35
C THR A 87 -12.17 6.52 13.15
N GLU A 88 -11.59 6.44 11.97
CA GLU A 88 -10.37 7.21 11.69
C GLU A 88 -10.62 8.71 11.61
N ILE A 89 -11.86 9.10 11.33
CA ILE A 89 -12.28 10.51 11.22
C ILE A 89 -12.94 11.03 12.49
N GLY A 90 -13.30 10.15 13.42
CA GLY A 90 -13.87 10.54 14.72
C GLY A 90 -15.32 11.01 14.70
N LEU A 91 -16.01 10.97 13.57
CA LEU A 91 -17.40 11.44 13.46
C LEU A 91 -18.38 10.59 14.24
N ALA A 92 -18.27 9.26 14.16
CA ALA A 92 -19.15 8.36 14.92
C ALA A 92 -18.95 8.45 16.44
N LEU A 93 -17.80 8.95 16.87
CA LEU A 93 -17.52 9.21 18.29
C LEU A 93 -18.05 10.57 18.76
N GLY A 94 -18.63 11.38 17.88
CA GLY A 94 -19.08 12.73 18.19
C GLY A 94 -17.97 13.69 18.59
N VAL A 95 -16.72 13.42 18.20
CA VAL A 95 -15.55 14.24 18.53
C VAL A 95 -15.12 15.16 17.39
N ALA A 96 -15.71 15.01 16.21
CA ALA A 96 -15.50 15.89 15.07
C ALA A 96 -16.82 16.52 14.64
N GLU A 97 -16.93 17.84 14.73
CA GLU A 97 -18.10 18.60 14.32
C GLU A 97 -17.86 19.46 13.07
N CYS A 98 -16.59 19.61 12.68
CA CYS A 98 -16.21 20.55 11.63
C CYS A 98 -16.37 20.03 10.21
N CYS A 99 -16.33 18.69 10.04
CA CYS A 99 -15.90 18.14 8.78
C CYS A 99 -16.69 16.87 8.44
N THR A 100 -16.71 16.52 7.16
CA THR A 100 -17.30 15.27 6.67
C THR A 100 -16.25 14.42 6.00
N PRO A 101 -16.36 13.08 6.03
CA PRO A 101 -15.47 12.21 5.27
C PRO A 101 -15.54 12.52 3.77
N ALA A 102 -14.39 12.65 3.14
CA ALA A 102 -14.33 12.67 1.68
C ALA A 102 -14.80 11.32 1.10
N PRO A 103 -15.25 11.25 -0.16
CA PRO A 103 -15.37 9.97 -0.87
C PRO A 103 -14.03 9.20 -0.84
N PRO A 104 -14.04 7.86 -0.79
CA PRO A 104 -12.82 7.08 -0.55
C PRO A 104 -11.76 7.18 -1.64
N ILE A 105 -12.16 7.46 -2.88
CA ILE A 105 -11.24 7.65 -4.01
C ILE A 105 -11.18 9.13 -4.34
N LEU A 106 -9.95 9.66 -4.39
CA LEU A 106 -9.67 11.04 -4.74
C LEU A 106 -8.64 11.07 -5.85
N GLU A 107 -8.89 11.85 -6.90
CA GLU A 107 -7.99 12.10 -8.01
C GLU A 107 -7.53 13.55 -7.96
N TYR A 108 -6.22 13.76 -8.04
CA TYR A 108 -5.59 15.07 -8.01
C TYR A 108 -4.75 15.28 -9.28
N ASP A 109 -4.63 16.53 -9.69
CA ASP A 109 -3.56 16.91 -10.62
C ASP A 109 -2.21 17.03 -9.90
N ILE A 110 -1.14 17.21 -10.69
CA ILE A 110 0.22 17.33 -10.15
C ILE A 110 0.38 18.55 -9.22
N GLU A 111 -0.43 19.60 -9.40
CA GLU A 111 -0.46 20.79 -8.54
C GLU A 111 -1.24 20.57 -7.24
N GLY A 112 -1.84 19.40 -7.06
CA GLY A 112 -2.62 19.01 -5.87
C GLY A 112 -4.05 19.54 -5.86
N ASN A 113 -4.59 19.98 -7.00
CA ASN A 113 -6.00 20.31 -7.09
C ASN A 113 -6.81 19.01 -7.18
N LEU A 114 -7.91 18.93 -6.42
CA LEU A 114 -8.86 17.84 -6.53
C LEU A 114 -9.57 17.89 -7.89
N ILE A 115 -9.41 16.85 -8.70
CA ILE A 115 -10.04 16.70 -10.02
C ILE A 115 -11.35 15.94 -9.90
N ASN A 116 -11.33 14.82 -9.14
CA ASN A 116 -12.48 13.96 -8.99
C ASN A 116 -12.52 13.32 -7.60
N ALA A 117 -13.72 12.91 -7.16
CA ALA A 117 -13.93 12.26 -5.87
C ALA A 117 -15.17 11.37 -5.94
N TRP A 118 -15.01 10.06 -5.67
CA TRP A 118 -16.10 9.10 -5.82
C TRP A 118 -15.89 7.84 -4.96
N GLY A 119 -16.84 6.91 -5.06
CA GLY A 119 -16.79 5.60 -4.43
C GLY A 119 -17.48 5.53 -3.08
N GLY A 120 -17.39 4.37 -2.48
CA GLY A 120 -18.07 4.01 -1.24
C GLY A 120 -19.24 3.06 -1.44
N PRO A 121 -19.81 2.55 -0.33
CA PRO A 121 -20.95 1.66 -0.39
C PRO A 121 -22.19 2.41 -0.88
N VAL A 122 -22.93 1.79 -1.80
CA VAL A 122 -24.21 2.30 -2.32
C VAL A 122 -25.27 1.22 -2.15
N GLU A 123 -26.38 1.56 -1.52
CA GLU A 123 -27.48 0.62 -1.33
C GLU A 123 -28.07 0.19 -2.69
N GLY A 124 -28.18 -1.12 -2.91
CA GLY A 124 -28.69 -1.69 -4.14
C GLY A 124 -27.71 -1.68 -5.33
N ALA A 125 -26.46 -1.28 -5.10
CA ALA A 125 -25.42 -1.37 -6.13
C ALA A 125 -25.18 -2.83 -6.56
N PRO A 126 -24.71 -3.06 -7.80
CA PRO A 126 -24.37 -4.40 -8.29
C PRO A 126 -23.04 -4.92 -7.71
N TYR A 127 -22.43 -4.23 -6.77
CA TYR A 127 -21.17 -4.57 -6.13
C TYR A 127 -21.26 -4.45 -4.61
N GLN A 128 -20.37 -5.11 -3.92
CA GLN A 128 -20.12 -4.92 -2.50
C GLN A 128 -18.83 -4.11 -2.33
N TRP A 129 -18.94 -2.88 -1.80
CA TRP A 129 -17.77 -2.07 -1.50
C TRP A 129 -16.93 -2.71 -0.39
N PRO A 130 -15.58 -2.69 -0.45
CA PRO A 130 -14.74 -3.23 0.61
C PRO A 130 -15.09 -2.66 1.98
N GLU A 131 -15.12 -3.50 3.01
CA GLU A 131 -15.30 -3.06 4.39
C GLU A 131 -14.14 -2.16 4.82
N SER A 132 -12.94 -2.48 4.35
CA SER A 132 -11.72 -1.74 4.64
C SER A 132 -10.90 -1.54 3.37
N ASN A 133 -10.97 -0.35 2.79
CA ASN A 133 -10.19 0.02 1.61
C ASN A 133 -8.69 -0.25 1.83
N HIS A 134 -8.00 -0.75 0.79
CA HIS A 134 -6.55 -0.96 0.87
C HIS A 134 -5.84 -0.62 -0.44
N GLY A 135 -5.61 -1.58 -1.34
CA GLY A 135 -4.90 -1.35 -2.60
C GLY A 135 -5.69 -0.51 -3.60
N ILE A 136 -5.01 0.31 -4.38
CA ILE A 136 -5.53 1.00 -5.56
C ILE A 136 -4.49 0.93 -6.66
N GLU A 137 -4.95 0.70 -7.89
CA GLU A 137 -4.13 0.69 -9.09
C GLU A 137 -4.93 1.22 -10.26
N VAL A 138 -4.32 2.00 -11.14
CA VAL A 138 -4.95 2.62 -12.31
C VAL A 138 -4.33 2.07 -13.58
N ALA A 139 -5.08 1.27 -14.31
CA ALA A 139 -4.66 0.72 -15.58
C ALA A 139 -4.48 1.82 -16.64
N ALA A 140 -3.67 1.57 -17.67
CA ALA A 140 -3.39 2.52 -18.75
C ALA A 140 -4.65 2.98 -19.49
N ASN A 141 -5.70 2.17 -19.51
CA ASN A 141 -7.01 2.55 -20.09
C ASN A 141 -7.84 3.47 -19.16
N GLY A 142 -7.36 3.73 -17.95
CA GLY A 142 -8.01 4.53 -16.92
C GLY A 142 -8.95 3.75 -15.98
N ASP A 143 -9.03 2.43 -16.09
CA ASP A 143 -9.79 1.61 -15.14
C ASP A 143 -9.10 1.61 -13.77
N VAL A 144 -9.87 1.84 -12.72
CA VAL A 144 -9.39 1.91 -11.34
C VAL A 144 -9.74 0.61 -10.62
N TRP A 145 -8.71 -0.09 -10.16
CA TRP A 145 -8.81 -1.34 -9.42
C TRP A 145 -8.67 -1.10 -7.93
N ILE A 146 -9.56 -1.67 -7.12
CA ILE A 146 -9.62 -1.39 -5.69
C ILE A 146 -9.71 -2.69 -4.91
N GLY A 147 -8.73 -2.92 -4.04
CA GLY A 147 -8.70 -4.02 -3.09
C GLY A 147 -9.13 -3.59 -1.68
N GLY A 148 -9.40 -4.58 -0.84
CA GLY A 148 -9.75 -4.37 0.55
C GLY A 148 -9.13 -5.40 1.49
N ASN A 149 -9.01 -5.03 2.78
CA ASN A 149 -8.49 -5.90 3.83
C ASN A 149 -9.40 -6.03 5.06
N GLY A 150 -10.68 -5.69 4.92
CA GLY A 150 -11.69 -5.89 5.95
C GLY A 150 -12.10 -7.36 6.13
N GLY A 151 -13.01 -7.59 7.08
CA GLY A 151 -13.46 -8.94 7.44
C GLY A 151 -13.90 -9.80 6.25
N PRO A 152 -14.84 -9.33 5.41
CA PRO A 152 -15.39 -10.10 4.30
C PRO A 152 -14.72 -9.81 2.95
N ASP A 153 -13.61 -9.06 2.92
CA ASP A 153 -13.02 -8.56 1.67
C ASP A 153 -12.27 -9.67 0.93
N SER A 154 -12.99 -10.44 0.11
CA SER A 154 -12.50 -11.58 -0.68
C SER A 154 -12.55 -11.32 -2.19
N HIS A 155 -12.58 -10.04 -2.59
CA HIS A 155 -12.72 -9.59 -3.97
C HIS A 155 -11.99 -8.28 -4.25
N VAL A 156 -11.86 -7.94 -5.52
CA VAL A 156 -11.38 -6.66 -6.04
C VAL A 156 -12.48 -6.05 -6.91
N LEU A 157 -12.67 -4.75 -6.82
CA LEU A 157 -13.61 -4.00 -7.65
C LEU A 157 -12.86 -3.26 -8.76
N VAL A 158 -13.50 -3.15 -9.91
CA VAL A 158 -12.99 -2.38 -11.05
C VAL A 158 -14.04 -1.35 -11.46
N PHE A 159 -13.62 -0.10 -11.56
CA PHE A 159 -14.43 1.04 -11.97
C PHE A 159 -13.76 1.78 -13.12
N THR A 160 -14.53 2.56 -13.87
CA THR A 160 -13.94 3.58 -14.73
C THR A 160 -13.31 4.67 -13.86
N ARG A 161 -12.48 5.52 -14.45
CA ARG A 161 -11.91 6.71 -13.80
C ARG A 161 -12.98 7.59 -13.13
N ASP A 162 -14.16 7.69 -13.71
CA ASP A 162 -15.25 8.52 -13.22
C ASP A 162 -16.12 7.83 -12.15
N GLY A 163 -15.76 6.61 -11.75
CA GLY A 163 -16.44 5.84 -10.71
C GLY A 163 -17.65 5.05 -11.20
N GLU A 164 -17.77 4.78 -12.50
CA GLU A 164 -18.76 3.87 -13.03
C GLU A 164 -18.29 2.42 -12.84
N TYR A 165 -19.15 1.58 -12.22
CA TYR A 165 -18.82 0.17 -11.99
C TYR A 165 -18.66 -0.62 -13.28
N ILE A 166 -17.56 -1.36 -13.38
CA ILE A 166 -17.27 -2.26 -14.50
C ILE A 166 -17.49 -3.70 -14.08
N ARG A 167 -16.80 -4.18 -13.03
CA ARG A 167 -16.87 -5.57 -12.59
C ARG A 167 -16.37 -5.79 -11.18
N THR A 168 -16.74 -6.94 -10.64
CA THR A 168 -16.12 -7.56 -9.46
C THR A 168 -15.23 -8.71 -9.89
N VAL A 169 -14.01 -8.77 -9.39
CA VAL A 169 -13.07 -9.88 -9.57
C VAL A 169 -13.01 -10.64 -8.26
N GLY A 170 -13.37 -11.90 -8.28
CA GLY A 170 -13.56 -12.69 -7.07
C GLY A 170 -15.02 -12.72 -6.60
N VAL A 171 -15.26 -13.36 -5.46
CA VAL A 171 -16.60 -13.53 -4.87
C VAL A 171 -16.63 -12.87 -3.49
N PRO A 172 -17.42 -11.78 -3.32
CA PRO A 172 -17.50 -11.11 -2.03
C PRO A 172 -18.02 -12.02 -0.91
N GLY A 173 -17.33 -12.01 0.24
CA GLY A 173 -17.75 -12.76 1.43
C GLY A 173 -17.51 -14.27 1.37
N GLU A 174 -16.79 -14.78 0.36
CA GLU A 174 -16.38 -16.18 0.30
C GLU A 174 -15.27 -16.46 1.35
N GLU A 175 -15.20 -17.69 1.82
CA GLU A 175 -14.16 -18.13 2.77
C GLU A 175 -12.77 -18.01 2.15
N PHE A 176 -11.79 -17.67 2.98
CA PHE A 176 -10.41 -17.50 2.56
C PHE A 176 -9.70 -18.84 2.40
N ASP A 177 -9.01 -19.01 1.30
CA ASP A 177 -8.22 -20.20 0.97
C ASP A 177 -7.12 -19.79 -0.03
N SER A 178 -5.88 -20.03 0.31
CA SER A 178 -4.74 -19.75 -0.56
C SER A 178 -4.75 -20.55 -1.86
N ASN A 179 -5.52 -21.61 -1.95
CA ASN A 179 -5.67 -22.44 -3.16
C ASN A 179 -6.96 -22.14 -3.95
N SER A 180 -7.81 -21.21 -3.46
CA SER A 180 -9.04 -20.82 -4.16
C SER A 180 -8.73 -20.20 -5.53
N THR A 181 -9.54 -20.51 -6.54
CA THR A 181 -9.51 -19.89 -7.87
C THR A 181 -10.68 -18.93 -8.10
N THR A 182 -11.49 -18.69 -7.08
CA THR A 182 -12.72 -17.89 -7.15
C THR A 182 -12.74 -16.70 -6.22
N ALA A 183 -11.95 -16.72 -5.15
CA ALA A 183 -11.91 -15.67 -4.14
C ALA A 183 -10.50 -15.38 -3.65
N PHE A 184 -10.33 -14.25 -3.00
CA PHE A 184 -9.04 -13.76 -2.49
C PHE A 184 -9.11 -13.58 -0.97
N GLY A 185 -7.94 -13.52 -0.31
CA GLY A 185 -7.82 -13.41 1.16
C GLY A 185 -7.34 -12.03 1.59
N ARG A 186 -8.12 -10.98 1.30
CA ARG A 186 -7.85 -9.59 1.65
C ARG A 186 -6.62 -9.06 0.91
N VAL A 187 -6.83 -8.68 -0.34
CA VAL A 187 -5.79 -8.19 -1.25
C VAL A 187 -5.16 -6.91 -0.69
N ALA A 188 -3.85 -6.95 -0.50
CA ALA A 188 -3.09 -5.83 0.04
C ALA A 188 -2.73 -4.80 -1.03
N GLU A 189 -2.37 -5.27 -2.22
CA GLU A 189 -1.94 -4.46 -3.34
C GLU A 189 -2.33 -5.13 -4.65
N ILE A 190 -2.47 -4.31 -5.65
CA ILE A 190 -2.72 -4.70 -7.03
C ILE A 190 -1.63 -4.04 -7.86
N ALA A 191 -0.99 -4.79 -8.75
CA ALA A 191 -0.05 -4.26 -9.73
C ALA A 191 -0.42 -4.76 -11.12
N ILE A 192 -0.23 -3.94 -12.14
CA ILE A 192 -0.63 -4.22 -13.51
C ILE A 192 0.58 -4.34 -14.42
N ASP A 193 0.62 -5.40 -15.22
CA ASP A 193 1.54 -5.57 -16.35
C ASP A 193 0.71 -5.48 -17.64
N GLU A 194 0.70 -4.29 -18.22
CA GLU A 194 -0.04 -4.01 -19.45
C GLU A 194 0.48 -4.84 -20.64
N ASP A 195 1.78 -5.06 -20.71
CA ASP A 195 2.41 -5.83 -21.79
C ASP A 195 2.03 -7.32 -21.73
N ALA A 196 1.89 -7.84 -20.53
CA ALA A 196 1.42 -9.20 -20.28
C ALA A 196 -0.11 -9.32 -20.33
N GLY A 197 -0.84 -8.22 -20.18
CA GLY A 197 -2.29 -8.20 -20.02
C GLY A 197 -2.73 -8.86 -18.72
N GLU A 198 -2.03 -8.61 -17.63
CA GLU A 198 -2.20 -9.29 -16.35
C GLU A 198 -2.26 -8.29 -15.18
N ALA A 199 -3.08 -8.62 -14.19
CA ALA A 199 -3.04 -7.97 -12.89
C ALA A 199 -2.59 -8.98 -11.83
N TYR A 200 -1.65 -8.53 -10.97
CA TYR A 200 -1.05 -9.29 -9.89
C TYR A 200 -1.63 -8.80 -8.56
N PHE A 201 -2.17 -9.72 -7.80
CA PHE A 201 -2.73 -9.41 -6.48
C PHE A 201 -1.79 -9.93 -5.41
N ALA A 202 -1.28 -9.04 -4.56
CA ALA A 202 -0.66 -9.41 -3.30
C ALA A 202 -1.77 -9.90 -2.35
N ASP A 203 -2.14 -11.16 -2.50
CA ASP A 203 -3.26 -11.79 -1.82
C ASP A 203 -2.80 -12.38 -0.48
N GLY A 204 -2.57 -11.48 0.52
CA GLY A 204 -1.71 -11.84 1.61
C GLY A 204 -2.14 -11.47 3.03
N TYR A 205 -3.21 -10.70 3.28
CA TYR A 205 -3.61 -10.44 4.67
C TYR A 205 -4.16 -11.66 5.39
N VAL A 206 -4.73 -12.62 4.63
CA VAL A 206 -5.16 -13.93 5.14
C VAL A 206 -4.53 -15.04 4.32
N ASN A 207 -4.65 -14.97 2.99
CA ASN A 207 -3.98 -15.92 2.09
C ASN A 207 -2.46 -15.69 2.08
N LYS A 208 -1.72 -16.67 1.59
CA LYS A 208 -0.24 -16.68 1.55
C LYS A 208 0.26 -16.81 0.11
N ARG A 209 -0.21 -15.92 -0.80
CA ARG A 209 0.07 -16.07 -2.24
C ARG A 209 0.12 -14.75 -3.00
N VAL A 210 0.63 -14.83 -4.22
CA VAL A 210 0.34 -13.89 -5.30
C VAL A 210 -0.66 -14.56 -6.24
N ALA A 211 -1.78 -13.90 -6.54
CA ALA A 211 -2.75 -14.36 -7.50
C ALA A 211 -2.70 -13.51 -8.76
N VAL A 212 -2.91 -14.10 -9.93
CA VAL A 212 -2.85 -13.43 -11.22
C VAL A 212 -4.16 -13.59 -11.95
N VAL A 213 -4.68 -12.49 -12.46
CA VAL A 213 -5.89 -12.45 -13.24
C VAL A 213 -5.64 -11.83 -14.62
N ASP A 214 -6.47 -12.13 -15.58
CA ASP A 214 -6.48 -11.48 -16.88
C ASP A 214 -6.98 -10.04 -16.75
N LEU A 215 -6.20 -9.08 -17.22
CA LEU A 215 -6.47 -7.65 -17.06
C LEU A 215 -7.79 -7.24 -17.72
N ALA A 216 -8.08 -7.76 -18.91
CA ALA A 216 -9.25 -7.36 -19.68
C ALA A 216 -10.57 -7.92 -19.11
N THR A 217 -10.53 -9.13 -18.53
CA THR A 217 -11.74 -9.86 -18.13
C THR A 217 -11.88 -10.04 -16.62
N GLY A 218 -10.78 -9.96 -15.86
CA GLY A 218 -10.71 -10.33 -14.44
C GLY A 218 -10.71 -11.84 -14.21
N ALA A 219 -10.58 -12.66 -15.26
CA ALA A 219 -10.57 -14.11 -15.13
C ALA A 219 -9.29 -14.58 -14.42
N PHE A 220 -9.45 -15.48 -13.47
CA PHE A 220 -8.32 -16.08 -12.76
C PHE A 220 -7.42 -16.86 -13.74
N LYS A 221 -6.11 -16.66 -13.64
CA LYS A 221 -5.11 -17.33 -14.51
C LYS A 221 -4.27 -18.35 -13.74
N ARG A 222 -3.63 -17.92 -12.65
CA ARG A 222 -2.71 -18.73 -11.84
C ARG A 222 -2.46 -18.08 -10.50
N TYR A 223 -1.80 -18.80 -9.61
CA TYR A 223 -1.25 -18.26 -8.36
C TYR A 223 0.03 -19.01 -7.98
N TRP A 224 0.77 -18.44 -7.05
CA TRP A 224 1.90 -19.10 -6.40
C TRP A 224 2.11 -18.57 -4.98
N GLY A 225 2.60 -19.45 -4.12
CA GLY A 225 3.12 -19.16 -2.78
C GLY A 225 4.62 -18.95 -2.79
N ALA A 226 5.25 -19.03 -1.63
CA ALA A 226 6.69 -18.94 -1.48
C ALA A 226 7.40 -19.96 -2.37
N TYR A 227 8.51 -19.54 -2.97
CA TYR A 227 9.34 -20.38 -3.87
C TYR A 227 8.60 -21.02 -5.06
N GLY A 228 7.45 -20.44 -5.45
CA GLY A 228 6.65 -20.94 -6.57
C GLY A 228 5.74 -22.12 -6.23
N SER A 229 5.45 -22.36 -4.97
CA SER A 229 4.50 -23.39 -4.55
C SER A 229 3.10 -23.11 -5.10
N THR A 230 2.43 -24.15 -5.60
CA THR A 230 1.05 -24.14 -6.08
C THR A 230 0.11 -25.00 -5.25
N ASP A 231 0.60 -25.52 -4.13
CA ASP A 231 -0.16 -26.26 -3.12
C ASP A 231 0.24 -25.66 -1.76
N ILE A 232 -0.54 -24.70 -1.31
CA ILE A 232 -0.21 -23.85 -0.17
C ILE A 232 -0.96 -24.39 1.05
N ASP A 233 -0.20 -24.73 2.09
CA ASP A 233 -0.73 -25.07 3.40
C ASP A 233 -0.88 -23.81 4.24
N ASP A 234 -2.12 -23.34 4.42
CA ASP A 234 -2.42 -22.14 5.20
C ASP A 234 -2.12 -22.31 6.69
N ASP A 235 -2.11 -23.56 7.19
CA ASP A 235 -1.80 -23.92 8.56
C ASP A 235 -0.30 -24.21 8.80
N ALA A 236 0.52 -24.18 7.74
CA ALA A 236 1.95 -24.43 7.85
C ALA A 236 2.64 -23.46 8.82
N ASP A 237 3.62 -23.99 9.56
CA ASP A 237 4.47 -23.18 10.45
C ASP A 237 5.27 -22.15 9.62
N ASP A 238 4.96 -20.91 9.81
CA ASP A 238 5.60 -19.77 9.14
C ASP A 238 6.66 -19.08 10.01
N THR A 239 7.12 -19.74 11.09
CA THR A 239 8.10 -19.20 12.03
C THR A 239 9.47 -19.06 11.36
N TYR A 240 10.01 -17.85 11.35
CA TYR A 240 11.38 -17.59 10.92
C TYR A 240 12.35 -17.77 12.08
N THR A 241 13.43 -18.54 11.85
CA THR A 241 14.54 -18.67 12.78
C THR A 241 15.81 -18.15 12.09
N PRO A 242 16.47 -17.10 12.63
CA PRO A 242 17.72 -16.58 12.06
C PRO A 242 18.77 -17.65 11.85
N GLY A 243 19.35 -17.69 10.64
CA GLY A 243 20.39 -18.67 10.28
C GLY A 243 19.88 -20.06 9.88
N GLN A 244 18.57 -20.26 9.83
CA GLN A 244 17.91 -21.43 9.25
C GLN A 244 17.31 -21.07 7.87
N PRO A 245 17.04 -22.07 7.01
CA PRO A 245 16.20 -21.86 5.82
C PRO A 245 14.87 -21.17 6.22
N GLY A 246 14.36 -20.29 5.36
CA GLY A 246 13.02 -19.71 5.56
C GLY A 246 11.93 -20.78 5.49
N PRO A 247 10.72 -20.49 5.99
CA PRO A 247 9.57 -21.39 5.85
C PRO A 247 9.20 -21.57 4.37
N ASP A 248 8.59 -22.70 4.05
CA ASP A 248 8.17 -23.02 2.67
C ASP A 248 6.89 -22.27 2.23
N VAL A 249 6.34 -21.45 3.10
CA VAL A 249 5.17 -20.59 2.84
C VAL A 249 5.53 -19.13 3.07
N PHE A 250 4.81 -18.22 2.41
CA PHE A 250 4.86 -16.81 2.80
C PHE A 250 4.37 -16.64 4.23
N ARG A 251 5.03 -15.76 4.98
CA ARG A 251 4.73 -15.56 6.40
C ARG A 251 3.56 -14.60 6.63
N GLY A 252 3.17 -13.88 5.57
CA GLY A 252 2.08 -12.93 5.58
C GLY A 252 2.28 -11.68 6.44
N PRO A 253 1.66 -10.59 6.05
CA PRO A 253 0.96 -10.50 4.80
C PRO A 253 1.90 -10.43 3.59
N VAL A 254 1.54 -11.12 2.49
CA VAL A 254 2.09 -10.79 1.17
C VAL A 254 1.54 -9.43 0.81
N HIS A 255 2.41 -8.41 0.79
CA HIS A 255 1.95 -7.02 0.81
C HIS A 255 2.26 -6.24 -0.46
N CYS A 256 3.15 -6.72 -1.31
CA CYS A 256 3.33 -6.24 -2.67
C CYS A 256 3.65 -7.39 -3.64
N ALA A 257 3.38 -7.20 -4.92
CA ALA A 257 3.74 -8.10 -6.00
C ALA A 257 4.00 -7.30 -7.28
N GLU A 258 5.16 -6.63 -7.34
CA GLU A 258 5.50 -5.63 -8.34
C GLU A 258 6.25 -6.21 -9.54
N PRO A 259 5.69 -6.16 -10.76
CA PRO A 259 6.42 -6.41 -11.98
C PRO A 259 7.52 -5.36 -12.20
N SER A 260 8.68 -5.80 -12.64
CA SER A 260 9.82 -4.92 -12.88
C SER A 260 10.33 -5.00 -14.33
N ASN A 261 11.06 -3.99 -14.75
CA ASN A 261 11.61 -3.87 -16.10
C ASN A 261 12.67 -4.94 -16.44
N ASP A 262 13.18 -5.67 -15.45
CA ASP A 262 14.13 -6.79 -15.65
C ASP A 262 13.41 -8.13 -15.85
N GLY A 263 12.07 -8.14 -15.85
CA GLY A 263 11.23 -9.32 -16.05
C GLY A 263 11.08 -10.19 -14.79
N LEU A 264 11.31 -9.62 -13.63
CA LEU A 264 11.05 -10.21 -12.33
C LEU A 264 9.75 -9.65 -11.75
N ILE A 265 9.16 -10.39 -10.82
CA ILE A 265 8.14 -9.87 -9.91
C ILE A 265 8.75 -9.86 -8.51
N TYR A 266 8.75 -8.68 -7.90
CA TYR A 266 9.22 -8.50 -6.53
C TYR A 266 8.06 -8.65 -5.57
N VAL A 267 8.15 -9.63 -4.68
CA VAL A 267 7.09 -9.95 -3.71
C VAL A 267 7.55 -9.54 -2.31
N CYS A 268 6.74 -8.72 -1.64
CA CYS A 268 7.00 -8.30 -0.27
C CYS A 268 6.31 -9.23 0.72
N ASP A 269 7.06 -10.12 1.35
CA ASP A 269 6.60 -10.93 2.46
C ASP A 269 6.83 -10.16 3.78
N ARG A 270 5.79 -9.45 4.22
CA ARG A 270 5.84 -8.56 5.37
C ARG A 270 5.43 -9.28 6.66
N ARG A 271 6.35 -9.65 7.51
CA ARG A 271 6.02 -10.04 8.87
C ARG A 271 6.32 -8.94 9.89
N SER A 272 5.62 -9.03 11.05
CA SER A 272 5.56 -8.02 12.10
C SER A 272 6.92 -7.47 12.56
N VAL A 273 6.86 -6.34 13.26
CA VAL A 273 7.85 -5.37 13.72
C VAL A 273 9.21 -5.90 14.23
N TYR A 274 9.33 -7.19 14.49
CA TYR A 274 10.55 -7.76 15.10
C TYR A 274 11.50 -8.43 14.10
N ASP A 275 11.04 -8.79 12.90
CA ASP A 275 11.80 -9.62 11.95
C ASP A 275 12.24 -8.90 10.67
N GLY A 276 11.76 -7.66 10.45
CA GLY A 276 12.08 -6.88 9.24
C GLY A 276 11.26 -7.31 8.00
N TRP A 277 11.43 -6.56 6.91
CA TRP A 277 10.84 -6.87 5.61
C TRP A 277 11.70 -7.90 4.87
N HIS A 278 11.04 -8.89 4.28
CA HIS A 278 11.69 -9.78 3.34
C HIS A 278 11.11 -9.55 1.95
N VAL A 279 11.98 -9.36 0.98
CA VAL A 279 11.59 -9.24 -0.44
C VAL A 279 12.08 -10.48 -1.15
N GLN A 280 11.17 -11.17 -1.81
CA GLN A 280 11.49 -12.29 -2.69
C GLN A 280 11.30 -11.85 -4.14
N ALA A 281 12.33 -11.99 -4.95
CA ALA A 281 12.23 -11.77 -6.39
C ALA A 281 11.95 -13.09 -7.10
N CYS A 282 10.90 -13.13 -7.89
CA CYS A 282 10.48 -14.27 -8.70
C CYS A 282 10.54 -13.93 -10.19
N HIS A 283 10.95 -14.86 -11.04
CA HIS A 283 10.92 -14.67 -12.48
C HIS A 283 9.50 -14.80 -13.03
N SER A 284 8.94 -13.74 -13.58
CA SER A 284 7.57 -13.72 -14.12
C SER A 284 7.34 -14.73 -15.26
N LYS A 285 8.37 -15.04 -16.03
CA LYS A 285 8.27 -15.89 -17.24
C LYS A 285 8.33 -17.39 -16.98
N HIS A 286 8.53 -17.85 -15.75
CA HIS A 286 8.72 -19.27 -15.43
C HIS A 286 7.71 -19.83 -14.43
N ILE A 287 6.74 -19.06 -14.02
CA ILE A 287 5.62 -19.52 -13.19
C ILE A 287 4.43 -19.72 -14.14
N ALA A 288 4.44 -20.84 -14.86
CA ALA A 288 3.38 -21.24 -15.77
C ALA A 288 2.36 -22.14 -15.06
#